data_a3dd077d628555c64561e2e353ac8fa5
#
_entry.id   a3dd077d628555c64561e2e353ac8fa5
#
_cell.length_a   1.000
_cell.length_b   1.000
_cell.length_c   1.000
_cell.angle_alpha   90.00
_cell.angle_beta   90.00
_cell.angle_gamma   90.00
#
_symmetry.space_group_name_H-M   'P 1'
#
loop_
_entity.id
_entity.type
_entity.pdbx_description
1 polymer ?
#
loop_
_entity_poly.entity_id
_entity_poly.type
_entity_poly.pdbx_seq_one_letter_code
_entity_poly.pdbx_strand_id
1 'polypeptide(L)'
;AKVYNLKFAGLSEAKVAATFCSENLGKKIVNFNIRSLNISIGKCGSLSISLKFESGSDLKKFEEQSSSFFNELKDTFVYKETNFSGIFVYNYDSEITSTDLTVN
;
A
#
# COMPACT_ATOMS: atom_id res chain seq x y z
N ALA A 1 -11.32 3.97 -1.03
CA ALA A 1 -10.02 3.49 -0.56
C ALA A 1 -9.79 2.04 -0.98
N LYS A 2 -8.55 1.70 -1.20
CA LYS A 2 -8.14 0.33 -1.51
C LYS A 2 -7.09 -0.08 -0.50
N VAL A 3 -7.27 -1.25 0.10
CA VAL A 3 -6.34 -1.77 1.10
C VAL A 3 -5.83 -3.13 0.66
N TYR A 4 -4.52 -3.28 0.63
CA TYR A 4 -3.85 -4.54 0.36
C TYR A 4 -3.14 -4.98 1.64
N ASN A 5 -3.40 -6.19 2.08
CA ASN A 5 -2.72 -6.78 3.22
C ASN A 5 -1.88 -7.95 2.74
N LEU A 6 -0.58 -7.89 2.98
CA LEU A 6 0.37 -8.88 2.55
C LEU A 6 1.03 -9.51 3.77
N LYS A 7 1.27 -10.82 3.71
CA LYS A 7 1.92 -11.54 4.80
C LYS A 7 3.16 -12.23 4.27
N PHE A 8 4.31 -11.81 4.76
CA PHE A 8 5.60 -12.37 4.42
C PHE A 8 6.09 -13.32 5.50
N ALA A 9 7.17 -14.04 5.23
CA ALA A 9 7.72 -14.99 6.18
C ALA A 9 8.27 -14.32 7.44
N GLY A 10 8.75 -13.08 7.32
CA GLY A 10 9.29 -12.37 8.46
C GLY A 10 9.41 -10.88 8.20
N LEU A 11 9.87 -10.17 9.24
CA LEU A 11 10.01 -8.72 9.20
C LEU A 11 11.01 -8.25 8.13
N SER A 12 12.11 -8.99 7.96
CA SER A 12 13.13 -8.59 6.98
C SER A 12 12.60 -8.55 5.57
N GLU A 13 11.82 -9.55 5.18
CA GLU A 13 11.22 -9.60 3.86
C GLU A 13 10.17 -8.52 3.69
N ALA A 14 9.38 -8.28 4.74
CA ALA A 14 8.38 -7.22 4.71
C ALA A 14 9.03 -5.85 4.52
N LYS A 15 10.17 -5.60 5.14
CA LYS A 15 10.89 -4.33 4.97
C LYS A 15 11.37 -4.12 3.54
N VAL A 16 11.93 -5.15 2.92
CA VAL A 16 12.40 -5.07 1.54
C VAL A 16 11.22 -4.86 0.60
N ALA A 17 10.13 -5.61 0.83
CA ALA A 17 8.92 -5.44 0.04
C ALA A 17 8.30 -4.06 0.21
N ALA A 18 8.33 -3.50 1.42
CA ALA A 18 7.81 -2.16 1.67
C ALA A 18 8.59 -1.10 0.88
N THR A 19 9.91 -1.23 0.81
CA THR A 19 10.74 -0.33 0.02
C THR A 19 10.40 -0.44 -1.47
N PHE A 20 10.28 -1.67 -1.96
CA PHE A 20 9.88 -1.90 -3.35
C PHE A 20 8.52 -1.25 -3.64
N CYS A 21 7.55 -1.45 -2.77
CA CYS A 21 6.21 -0.90 -2.94
C CYS A 21 6.21 0.62 -2.89
N SER A 22 6.92 1.22 -1.95
CA SER A 22 6.94 2.69 -1.81
C SER A 22 7.57 3.35 -3.03
N GLU A 23 8.64 2.79 -3.56
CA GLU A 23 9.30 3.33 -4.75
C GLU A 23 8.41 3.22 -5.98
N ASN A 24 7.79 2.07 -6.18
CA ASN A 24 6.97 1.84 -7.37
C ASN A 24 5.62 2.53 -7.30
N LEU A 25 4.95 2.49 -6.16
CA LEU A 25 3.67 3.16 -6.00
C LEU A 25 3.82 4.67 -5.93
N GLY A 26 4.93 5.15 -5.37
CA GLY A 26 5.21 6.58 -5.34
C GLY A 26 5.25 7.21 -6.73
N LYS A 27 5.75 6.47 -7.70
CA LYS A 27 5.79 6.93 -9.10
C LYS A 27 4.41 7.01 -9.75
N LYS A 28 3.41 6.37 -9.16
CA LYS A 28 2.04 6.33 -9.70
C LYS A 28 1.12 7.39 -9.11
N ILE A 29 1.59 8.14 -8.12
CA ILE A 29 0.72 9.09 -7.39
C ILE A 29 0.07 10.09 -8.32
N VAL A 30 0.86 10.73 -9.18
CA VAL A 30 0.34 11.77 -10.08
C VAL A 30 -0.56 11.16 -11.16
N ASN A 31 -0.13 10.06 -11.77
CA ASN A 31 -0.84 9.47 -12.90
C ASN A 31 -2.22 8.93 -12.54
N PHE A 32 -2.39 8.50 -11.30
CA PHE A 32 -3.65 7.89 -10.86
C PHE A 32 -4.41 8.75 -9.85
N ASN A 33 -4.00 9.99 -9.65
CA ASN A 33 -4.64 10.90 -8.72
C ASN A 33 -4.78 10.29 -7.32
N ILE A 34 -3.69 9.68 -6.85
CA ILE A 34 -3.65 9.11 -5.51
C ILE A 34 -3.55 10.25 -4.50
N ARG A 35 -4.51 10.33 -3.59
CA ARG A 35 -4.55 11.35 -2.56
C ARG A 35 -3.82 10.95 -1.30
N SER A 36 -3.74 9.66 -1.04
CA SER A 36 -3.11 9.16 0.17
C SER A 36 -2.52 7.78 -0.12
N LEU A 37 -1.30 7.58 0.29
CA LEU A 37 -0.60 6.31 0.20
C LEU A 37 0.07 6.05 1.53
N ASN A 38 -0.36 5.02 2.22
CA ASN A 38 0.20 4.62 3.50
C ASN A 38 0.68 3.17 3.42
N ILE A 39 1.91 2.95 3.85
CA ILE A 39 2.48 1.61 3.93
C ILE A 39 2.94 1.38 5.35
N SER A 40 2.46 0.32 5.97
CA SER A 40 2.86 -0.03 7.33
C SER A 40 3.32 -1.48 7.37
N ILE A 41 4.23 -1.78 8.28
CA ILE A 41 4.72 -3.14 8.48
C ILE A 41 4.62 -3.52 9.94
N GLY A 42 4.38 -4.79 10.19
CA GLY A 42 4.32 -5.35 11.53
C GLY A 42 5.48 -6.30 11.78
N LYS A 43 5.77 -6.55 13.04
CA LYS A 43 6.92 -7.36 13.47
C LYS A 43 6.89 -8.79 12.95
N CYS A 44 5.72 -9.32 12.68
CA CYS A 44 5.56 -10.71 12.21
C CYS A 44 5.62 -10.85 10.70
N GLY A 45 5.96 -9.79 9.97
CA GLY A 45 6.04 -9.83 8.52
C GLY A 45 4.78 -9.39 7.81
N SER A 46 3.86 -8.75 8.50
CA SER A 46 2.66 -8.17 7.89
C SER A 46 3.01 -6.85 7.24
N LEU A 47 2.41 -6.59 6.07
CA LEU A 47 2.55 -5.34 5.37
C LEU A 47 1.19 -4.91 4.88
N SER A 48 0.84 -3.65 5.12
CA SER A 48 -0.44 -3.11 4.70
C SER A 48 -0.21 -1.88 3.82
N ILE A 49 -0.87 -1.86 2.66
CA ILE A 49 -0.83 -0.73 1.74
C ILE A 49 -2.25 -0.18 1.66
N SER A 50 -2.39 1.09 2.02
CA SER A 50 -3.68 1.76 1.96
C SER A 50 -3.60 2.92 0.97
N LEU A 51 -4.50 2.92 0.00
CA LEU A 51 -4.55 3.91 -1.07
C LEU A 51 -5.89 4.61 -1.05
N LYS A 52 -5.85 5.94 -1.15
CA LYS A 52 -7.04 6.74 -1.34
C LYS A 52 -6.90 7.50 -2.64
N PHE A 53 -7.96 7.53 -3.44
CA PHE A 53 -7.97 8.16 -4.75
C PHE A 53 -8.91 9.36 -4.74
N GLU A 54 -8.75 10.26 -5.72
CA GLU A 54 -9.66 11.40 -5.91
C GLU A 54 -11.07 10.93 -6.20
N SER A 55 -11.21 9.87 -6.99
CA SER A 55 -12.51 9.37 -7.42
C SER A 55 -12.49 7.85 -7.57
N GLY A 56 -13.69 7.26 -7.64
CA GLY A 56 -13.82 5.83 -7.89
C GLY A 56 -13.31 5.43 -9.26
N SER A 57 -13.39 6.31 -10.25
CA SER A 57 -12.85 6.03 -11.58
C SER A 57 -11.34 5.96 -11.58
N ASP A 58 -10.69 6.77 -10.75
CA ASP A 58 -9.23 6.69 -10.58
C ASP A 58 -8.80 5.36 -9.97
N LEU A 59 -9.52 4.89 -8.98
CA LEU A 59 -9.28 3.58 -8.37
C LEU A 59 -9.43 2.47 -9.41
N LYS A 60 -10.50 2.52 -10.19
CA LYS A 60 -10.74 1.51 -11.22
C LYS A 60 -9.62 1.49 -12.24
N LYS A 61 -9.19 2.66 -12.68
CA LYS A 61 -8.08 2.81 -13.63
C LYS A 61 -6.79 2.24 -13.04
N PHE A 62 -6.52 2.51 -11.77
CA PHE A 62 -5.36 1.96 -11.08
C PHE A 62 -5.42 0.43 -11.07
N GLU A 63 -6.55 -0.14 -10.70
CA GLU A 63 -6.70 -1.59 -10.65
C GLU A 63 -6.49 -2.23 -12.03
N GLU A 64 -6.96 -1.59 -13.09
CA GLU A 64 -6.83 -2.10 -14.44
C GLU A 64 -5.40 -1.97 -14.99
N GLN A 65 -4.69 -0.92 -14.61
CA GLN A 65 -3.40 -0.60 -15.22
C GLN A 65 -2.17 -0.92 -14.36
N SER A 66 -2.36 -1.46 -13.17
CA SER A 66 -1.26 -1.75 -12.25
C SER A 66 -0.91 -3.23 -12.17
N SER A 67 -1.40 -4.04 -13.11
CA SER A 67 -1.13 -5.48 -13.08
C SER A 67 0.36 -5.80 -13.21
N SER A 68 1.11 -5.02 -13.98
CA SER A 68 2.55 -5.23 -14.12
C SER A 68 3.29 -5.08 -12.79
N PHE A 69 2.91 -4.08 -11.99
CA PHE A 69 3.50 -3.87 -10.67
C PHE A 69 3.22 -5.06 -9.75
N PHE A 70 1.97 -5.51 -9.70
CA PHE A 70 1.60 -6.62 -8.82
C PHE A 70 2.20 -7.94 -9.29
N ASN A 71 2.34 -8.14 -10.60
CA ASN A 71 3.01 -9.32 -11.14
C ASN A 71 4.49 -9.32 -10.76
N GLU A 72 5.15 -8.19 -10.87
CA GLU A 72 6.55 -8.06 -10.48
C GLU A 72 6.73 -8.31 -8.97
N LEU A 73 5.80 -7.81 -8.17
CA LEU A 73 5.81 -8.04 -6.73
C LEU A 73 5.70 -9.53 -6.42
N LYS A 74 4.79 -10.23 -7.09
CA LYS A 74 4.60 -11.68 -6.91
C LYS A 74 5.81 -12.48 -7.38
N ASP A 75 6.46 -12.04 -8.44
CA ASP A 75 7.65 -12.71 -8.97
C ASP A 75 8.86 -12.51 -8.08
N THR A 76 8.92 -11.39 -7.37
CA THR A 76 10.07 -11.03 -6.53
C THR A 76 9.94 -11.57 -5.12
N PHE A 77 8.74 -11.62 -4.56
CA PHE A 77 8.49 -11.98 -3.17
C PHE A 77 7.49 -13.10 -3.02
N VAL A 78 7.62 -13.88 -1.95
CA VAL A 78 6.65 -14.92 -1.59
C VAL A 78 5.79 -14.37 -0.46
N TYR A 79 4.47 -14.29 -0.67
CA TYR A 79 3.56 -13.73 0.33
C TYR A 79 2.12 -14.20 0.08
N LYS A 80 1.30 -14.04 1.10
CA LYS A 80 -0.15 -14.21 0.99
C LYS A 80 -0.78 -12.84 0.96
N GLU A 81 -1.83 -12.69 0.16
CA GLU A 81 -2.48 -11.40 -0.01
C GLU A 81 -3.97 -11.49 0.22
N THR A 82 -4.52 -10.49 0.92
CA THR A 82 -5.95 -10.17 0.92
C THR A 82 -6.08 -8.69 0.58
N ASN A 83 -7.20 -8.32 -0.04
CA ASN A 83 -7.45 -6.92 -0.35
C ASN A 83 -8.94 -6.63 -0.34
N PHE A 84 -9.28 -5.36 -0.17
CA PHE A 84 -10.66 -4.92 -0.27
C PHE A 84 -10.71 -3.45 -0.67
N SER A 85 -11.84 -3.04 -1.24
CA SER A 85 -12.14 -1.64 -1.54
C SER A 85 -13.21 -1.17 -0.59
N GLY A 86 -13.13 0.09 -0.17
CA GLY A 86 -14.10 0.61 0.76
C GLY A 86 -14.05 2.13 0.85
N ILE A 87 -14.85 2.65 1.77
CA ILE A 87 -14.88 4.08 2.08
C ILE A 87 -14.53 4.26 3.55
N PHE A 88 -13.99 5.44 3.90
CA PHE A 88 -13.73 5.75 5.29
C PHE A 88 -15.05 6.09 5.97
N VAL A 89 -15.39 5.31 7.00
CA VAL A 89 -16.58 5.54 7.80
C VAL A 89 -16.30 6.57 8.89
N TYR A 90 -15.07 6.56 9.41
CA TYR A 90 -14.60 7.51 10.40
C TYR A 90 -13.14 7.82 10.13
N ASN A 91 -12.81 9.09 10.11
CA ASN A 91 -11.43 9.51 9.86
C ASN A 91 -11.08 10.63 10.82
N TYR A 92 -10.11 10.37 11.69
CA TYR A 92 -9.57 11.37 12.60
C TYR A 92 -8.07 11.47 12.36
N ASP A 93 -7.61 12.70 12.18
CA ASP A 93 -6.20 12.95 11.94
C ASP A 93 -5.76 14.09 12.84
N SER A 94 -4.89 13.79 13.82
CA SER A 94 -4.26 14.83 14.62
C SER A 94 -3.09 15.39 13.84
N GLU A 95 -2.67 16.61 14.17
CA GLU A 95 -1.53 17.24 13.53
C GLU A 95 -0.22 16.60 13.99
N ILE A 96 -0.01 15.38 13.57
CA ILE A 96 1.23 14.67 13.83
C ILE A 96 2.12 14.86 12.62
N THR A 97 3.34 15.32 12.85
CA THR A 97 4.29 15.44 11.76
C THR A 97 4.61 14.04 11.25
N SER A 98 4.77 13.94 9.95
CA SER A 98 4.97 12.67 9.25
C SER A 98 6.30 11.99 9.55
N THR A 99 7.09 12.53 10.46
CA THR A 99 8.42 12.02 10.76
C THR A 99 8.44 10.90 11.78
N ASP A 100 7.29 10.54 12.33
CA ASP A 100 7.23 9.41 13.25
C ASP A 100 7.23 8.11 12.47
N LEU A 101 8.40 7.50 12.36
CA LEU A 101 8.59 6.26 11.63
C LEU A 101 8.67 5.07 12.56
N THR A 102 8.09 5.16 13.73
CA THR A 102 8.15 4.10 14.72
C THR A 102 7.30 2.92 14.28
N VAL A 103 7.91 1.76 14.24
CA VAL A 103 7.20 0.51 13.98
C VAL A 103 6.93 -0.15 15.31
N ASN A 104 5.67 -0.29 15.63
CA ASN A 104 5.23 -0.92 16.86
C ASN A 104 4.92 -2.38 16.68
#